data_153f4e08ea6967c8cdf42e81cecc9f97
#
_entry.id   153f4e08ea6967c8cdf42e81cecc9f97
#
_cell.length_a   1.000
_cell.length_b   1.000
_cell.length_c   1.000
_cell.angle_alpha   90.00
_cell.angle_beta   90.00
_cell.angle_gamma   90.00
#
_symmetry.space_group_name_H-M   'P 1'
#
loop_
_entity.id
_entity.type
_entity.pdbx_description
1 polymer ?
#
loop_
_entity_poly.entity_id
_entity_poly.type
_entity_poly.pdbx_seq_one_letter_code
_entity_poly.pdbx_strand_id
1 'polypeptide(L)'
;LDIFQRTEISVPVIFITAYDSYALKAFENKGIDYLLKPFGREDLQRAIDKLGLLSGGGSASAEHGAPTQTPPVYQERFLVHMGARMKSVTTAEIAYFMADGKYLHLVTHDGKDYIVDRTLTEVGEKLPPNLFFRINRRFIVAFDAIREMIRYSGSRIKVVLHPPLAEGEEAFVSTDRVPDFRQWLNR
;
A
#
# COMPACT_ATOMS: atom_id res chain seq x y z
N LEU A 1 -14.93 21.25 2.98
CA LEU A 1 -15.27 20.93 4.40
C LEU A 1 -15.84 22.16 5.15
N ASP A 2 -16.26 23.20 4.45
CA ASP A 2 -16.79 24.45 5.04
C ASP A 2 -18.11 24.25 5.81
N ILE A 3 -18.75 23.10 5.65
CA ILE A 3 -20.04 22.79 6.31
C ILE A 3 -19.88 22.72 7.84
N PHE A 4 -18.73 22.25 8.32
CA PHE A 4 -18.42 22.15 9.77
C PHE A 4 -18.06 23.50 10.41
N GLN A 5 -17.70 24.48 9.61
CA GLN A 5 -17.44 25.85 10.08
C GLN A 5 -18.74 26.68 10.18
N ARG A 6 -19.81 26.21 9.51
CA ARG A 6 -21.09 26.93 9.43
C ARG A 6 -22.20 26.32 10.29
N THR A 7 -21.99 25.09 10.77
CA THR A 7 -23.03 24.36 11.51
C THR A 7 -22.39 23.50 12.60
N GLU A 8 -22.85 23.64 13.84
CA GLU A 8 -22.49 22.69 14.90
C GLU A 8 -23.17 21.34 14.63
N ILE A 9 -22.39 20.37 14.20
CA ILE A 9 -22.84 19.00 13.99
C ILE A 9 -22.52 18.20 15.25
N SER A 10 -23.57 17.82 15.99
CA SER A 10 -23.47 17.03 17.23
C SER A 10 -23.62 15.52 16.98
N VAL A 11 -23.92 15.12 15.75
CA VAL A 11 -24.08 13.72 15.36
C VAL A 11 -22.79 13.17 14.77
N PRO A 12 -22.54 11.86 14.93
CA PRO A 12 -21.41 11.20 14.30
C PRO A 12 -21.50 11.25 12.77
N VAL A 13 -20.37 11.51 12.10
CA VAL A 13 -20.30 11.69 10.64
C VAL A 13 -19.33 10.70 10.03
N ILE A 14 -19.77 9.99 8.98
CA ILE A 14 -18.92 9.17 8.12
C ILE A 14 -18.73 9.91 6.80
N PHE A 15 -17.49 10.19 6.44
CA PHE A 15 -17.14 10.84 5.16
C PHE A 15 -17.04 9.84 4.04
N ILE A 16 -17.74 10.06 2.94
CA ILE A 16 -17.67 9.24 1.73
C ILE A 16 -17.18 10.10 0.57
N THR A 17 -16.01 9.79 -0.01
CA THR A 17 -15.39 10.63 -1.04
C THR A 17 -14.60 9.80 -2.05
N ALA A 18 -14.31 10.39 -3.21
CA ALA A 18 -13.39 9.84 -4.22
C ALA A 18 -11.94 10.37 -4.06
N TYR A 19 -11.69 11.25 -3.09
CA TYR A 19 -10.40 11.92 -2.89
C TYR A 19 -9.76 11.49 -1.56
N ASP A 20 -8.56 10.96 -1.63
CA ASP A 20 -7.75 10.50 -0.50
C ASP A 20 -7.15 11.65 0.33
N SER A 21 -6.87 12.78 -0.31
CA SER A 21 -6.21 13.94 0.30
C SER A 21 -6.97 14.64 1.43
N TYR A 22 -8.24 14.27 1.65
CA TYR A 22 -9.09 14.86 2.71
C TYR A 22 -9.22 14.00 3.97
N ALA A 23 -8.60 12.81 4.01
CA ALA A 23 -8.70 11.90 5.15
C ALA A 23 -8.25 12.56 6.47
N LEU A 24 -7.09 13.23 6.48
CA LEU A 24 -6.56 13.94 7.66
C LEU A 24 -7.50 15.06 8.15
N LYS A 25 -8.07 15.83 7.24
CA LYS A 25 -9.02 16.92 7.57
C LYS A 25 -10.38 16.42 8.05
N ALA A 26 -10.76 15.19 7.69
CA ALA A 26 -11.99 14.58 8.17
C ALA A 26 -11.90 14.22 9.65
N PHE A 27 -10.74 13.73 10.12
CA PHE A 27 -10.50 13.44 11.53
C PHE A 27 -10.40 14.69 12.41
N GLU A 28 -9.87 15.80 11.90
CA GLU A 28 -9.82 17.09 12.60
C GLU A 28 -11.22 17.66 12.89
N ASN A 29 -12.24 17.28 12.09
CA ASN A 29 -13.60 17.81 12.17
C ASN A 29 -14.62 16.85 12.81
N LYS A 30 -14.20 16.04 13.79
CA LYS A 30 -15.07 15.10 14.53
C LYS A 30 -15.72 14.01 13.66
N GLY A 31 -15.12 13.66 12.50
CA GLY A 31 -15.52 12.50 11.70
C GLY A 31 -15.20 11.20 12.44
N ILE A 32 -16.12 10.24 12.43
CA ILE A 32 -15.94 8.92 13.05
C ILE A 32 -15.16 8.01 12.13
N ASP A 33 -15.47 8.10 10.84
CA ASP A 33 -14.81 7.27 9.81
C ASP A 33 -14.80 7.94 8.45
N TYR A 34 -14.00 7.38 7.55
CA TYR A 34 -13.74 7.89 6.21
C TYR A 34 -13.74 6.75 5.21
N LEU A 35 -14.65 6.79 4.22
CA LEU A 35 -14.77 5.79 3.16
C LEU A 35 -14.36 6.38 1.82
N LEU A 36 -13.34 5.80 1.21
CA LEU A 36 -12.88 6.17 -0.12
C LEU A 36 -13.63 5.36 -1.19
N LYS A 37 -14.19 6.04 -2.19
CA LYS A 37 -14.83 5.40 -3.35
C LYS A 37 -13.78 4.86 -4.33
N PRO A 38 -13.95 3.62 -4.85
CA PRO A 38 -15.01 2.66 -4.58
C PRO A 38 -14.79 1.91 -3.26
N PHE A 39 -15.83 1.76 -2.43
CA PHE A 39 -15.79 1.00 -1.17
C PHE A 39 -16.74 -0.19 -1.24
N GLY A 40 -16.38 -1.27 -0.53
CA GLY A 40 -17.17 -2.48 -0.43
C GLY A 40 -18.20 -2.44 0.69
N ARG A 41 -19.09 -3.46 0.70
CA ARG A 41 -20.08 -3.64 1.77
C ARG A 41 -19.42 -3.80 3.15
N GLU A 42 -18.28 -4.43 3.19
CA GLU A 42 -17.51 -4.68 4.41
C GLU A 42 -16.93 -3.39 5.00
N ASP A 43 -16.49 -2.47 4.15
CA ASP A 43 -15.97 -1.16 4.57
C ASP A 43 -17.07 -0.31 5.19
N LEU A 44 -18.27 -0.31 4.58
CA LEU A 44 -19.44 0.38 5.10
C LEU A 44 -19.90 -0.24 6.41
N GLN A 45 -19.92 -1.57 6.52
CA GLN A 45 -20.32 -2.27 7.74
C GLN A 45 -19.41 -1.91 8.91
N ARG A 46 -18.09 -1.92 8.70
CA ARG A 46 -17.10 -1.50 9.72
C ARG A 46 -17.33 -0.08 10.22
N ALA A 47 -17.63 0.86 9.31
CA ALA A 47 -17.90 2.24 9.67
C ALA A 47 -19.20 2.38 10.50
N ILE A 48 -20.23 1.58 10.20
CA ILE A 48 -21.48 1.53 10.95
C ILE A 48 -21.28 0.88 12.33
N ASP A 49 -20.54 -0.21 12.43
CA ASP A 49 -20.25 -0.89 13.68
C ASP A 49 -19.52 0.03 14.67
N LYS A 50 -18.58 0.82 14.17
CA LYS A 50 -17.87 1.85 14.94
C LYS A 50 -18.81 2.95 15.47
N LEU A 51 -19.83 3.29 14.68
CA LEU A 51 -20.90 4.20 15.10
C LEU A 51 -21.73 3.61 16.27
N GLY A 52 -22.05 2.31 16.20
CA GLY A 52 -22.81 1.60 17.22
C GLY A 52 -22.09 1.57 18.58
N LEU A 53 -20.77 1.44 18.58
CA LEU A 53 -19.96 1.46 19.80
C LEU A 53 -19.93 2.83 20.50
N LEU A 54 -20.12 3.92 19.76
CA LEU A 54 -20.14 5.28 20.30
C LEU A 54 -21.54 5.74 20.76
N SER A 55 -22.60 5.04 20.33
CA SER A 55 -23.99 5.38 20.66
C SER A 55 -24.57 4.56 21.84
N GLY A 56 -23.87 3.52 22.29
CA GLY A 56 -24.29 2.68 23.39
C GLY A 56 -23.76 3.19 24.73
N GLY A 57 -24.54 3.97 25.42
CA GLY A 57 -24.32 4.30 26.83
C GLY A 57 -24.48 3.07 27.71
N GLY A 58 -23.36 2.48 28.16
CA GLY A 58 -23.29 1.35 29.08
C GLY A 58 -21.94 1.28 29.74
N SER A 59 -21.87 1.67 31.00
CA SER A 59 -20.74 1.65 31.91
C SER A 59 -19.97 0.32 31.87
N ALA A 60 -18.69 0.37 31.46
CA ALA A 60 -17.68 -0.60 31.90
C ALA A 60 -16.29 0.04 31.77
N SER A 61 -15.70 0.28 32.93
CA SER A 61 -14.27 0.42 33.29
C SER A 61 -13.29 0.79 32.19
N ALA A 62 -12.77 2.01 32.31
CA ALA A 62 -11.57 2.49 31.63
C ALA A 62 -10.35 1.65 32.04
N GLU A 63 -9.92 0.76 31.17
CA GLU A 63 -8.52 0.41 31.09
C GLU A 63 -7.97 1.07 29.84
N HIS A 64 -6.91 1.87 30.04
CA HIS A 64 -6.15 2.50 28.98
C HIS A 64 -5.47 1.43 28.12
N GLY A 65 -6.22 0.88 27.18
CA GLY A 65 -5.69 0.13 26.06
C GLY A 65 -5.25 1.11 24.99
N ALA A 66 -3.95 1.12 24.67
CA ALA A 66 -3.42 1.76 23.47
C ALA A 66 -4.30 1.40 22.25
N PRO A 67 -4.42 2.29 21.23
CA PRO A 67 -5.20 1.98 20.04
C PRO A 67 -4.69 0.68 19.45
N THR A 68 -5.49 -0.35 19.51
CA THR A 68 -5.24 -1.62 18.84
C THR A 68 -5.30 -1.30 17.35
N GLN A 69 -4.15 -0.98 16.77
CA GLN A 69 -3.97 -0.94 15.33
C GLN A 69 -4.27 -2.37 14.86
N THR A 70 -5.44 -2.58 14.27
CA THR A 70 -5.65 -3.79 13.48
C THR A 70 -4.50 -3.84 12.49
N PRO A 71 -3.65 -4.89 12.51
CA PRO A 71 -2.49 -4.92 11.61
C PRO A 71 -3.02 -4.77 10.18
N PRO A 72 -2.38 -3.94 9.36
CA PRO A 72 -2.80 -3.75 7.98
C PRO A 72 -2.87 -5.10 7.28
N VAL A 73 -4.03 -5.41 6.71
CA VAL A 73 -4.24 -6.68 6.00
C VAL A 73 -3.54 -6.55 4.64
N TYR A 74 -2.34 -7.09 4.57
CA TYR A 74 -1.58 -7.15 3.31
C TYR A 74 -2.12 -8.25 2.40
N GLN A 75 -2.02 -8.03 1.11
CA GLN A 75 -2.46 -8.99 0.11
C GLN A 75 -1.46 -10.16 0.04
N GLU A 76 -1.93 -11.36 0.33
CA GLU A 76 -1.09 -12.57 0.30
C GLU A 76 -0.94 -13.17 -1.09
N ARG A 77 -1.86 -12.86 -2.01
CA ARG A 77 -1.92 -13.45 -3.35
C ARG A 77 -2.35 -12.42 -4.39
N PHE A 78 -1.72 -12.52 -5.55
CA PHE A 78 -2.08 -11.75 -6.75
C PHE A 78 -2.64 -12.66 -7.82
N LEU A 79 -3.81 -12.30 -8.35
CA LEU A 79 -4.37 -12.98 -9.51
C LEU A 79 -3.75 -12.39 -10.77
N VAL A 80 -3.14 -13.24 -11.60
CA VAL A 80 -2.49 -12.88 -12.85
C VAL A 80 -3.13 -13.61 -14.01
N HIS A 81 -3.17 -12.97 -15.17
CA HIS A 81 -3.75 -13.53 -16.39
C HIS A 81 -2.66 -14.09 -17.29
N MET A 82 -2.91 -15.30 -17.83
CA MET A 82 -2.07 -15.97 -18.81
C MET A 82 -2.95 -16.37 -20.02
N GLY A 83 -3.25 -15.41 -20.88
CA GLY A 83 -4.25 -15.61 -21.94
C GLY A 83 -5.63 -15.93 -21.35
N ALA A 84 -6.21 -17.08 -21.67
CA ALA A 84 -7.50 -17.54 -21.14
C ALA A 84 -7.40 -18.18 -19.72
N ARG A 85 -6.20 -18.33 -19.18
CA ARG A 85 -5.99 -18.93 -17.86
C ARG A 85 -5.67 -17.87 -16.81
N MET A 86 -6.09 -18.11 -15.58
CA MET A 86 -5.72 -17.31 -14.41
C MET A 86 -4.86 -18.14 -13.49
N LYS A 87 -3.84 -17.51 -12.89
CA LYS A 87 -2.98 -18.09 -11.87
C LYS A 87 -2.98 -17.19 -10.64
N SER A 88 -2.97 -17.79 -9.46
CA SER A 88 -2.69 -17.09 -8.21
C SER A 88 -1.20 -17.18 -7.90
N VAL A 89 -0.54 -16.03 -7.76
CA VAL A 89 0.87 -15.89 -7.35
C VAL A 89 0.89 -15.40 -5.92
N THR A 90 1.59 -16.08 -5.03
CA THR A 90 1.74 -15.65 -3.64
C THR A 90 2.75 -14.51 -3.53
N THR A 91 2.59 -13.67 -2.52
CA THR A 91 3.53 -12.56 -2.24
C THR A 91 4.96 -13.08 -2.06
N ALA A 92 5.14 -14.27 -1.47
CA ALA A 92 6.46 -14.89 -1.32
C ALA A 92 7.10 -15.37 -2.63
N GLU A 93 6.32 -15.56 -3.70
CA GLU A 93 6.87 -15.91 -5.03
C GLU A 93 7.36 -14.67 -5.81
N ILE A 94 7.01 -13.45 -5.36
CA ILE A 94 7.22 -12.22 -6.13
C ILE A 94 8.61 -11.65 -5.84
N ALA A 95 9.41 -11.50 -6.88
CA ALA A 95 10.70 -10.83 -6.82
C ALA A 95 10.58 -9.30 -6.94
N TYR A 96 9.84 -8.83 -7.92
CA TYR A 96 9.62 -7.39 -8.09
C TYR A 96 8.42 -7.09 -8.97
N PHE A 97 7.94 -5.85 -8.88
CA PHE A 97 7.01 -5.25 -9.83
C PHE A 97 7.74 -4.18 -10.63
N MET A 98 7.44 -4.11 -11.93
CA MET A 98 8.01 -3.15 -12.85
C MET A 98 6.91 -2.50 -13.70
N ALA A 99 6.81 -1.17 -13.64
CA ALA A 99 5.93 -0.42 -14.53
C ALA A 99 6.63 -0.14 -15.86
N ASP A 100 6.02 -0.58 -16.95
CA ASP A 100 6.47 -0.31 -18.31
C ASP A 100 5.31 0.21 -19.16
N GLY A 101 5.38 1.49 -19.51
CA GLY A 101 4.30 2.18 -20.19
C GLY A 101 2.98 2.10 -19.42
N LYS A 102 1.99 1.44 -20.01
CA LYS A 102 0.66 1.22 -19.42
C LYS A 102 0.53 -0.12 -18.67
N TYR A 103 1.54 -0.96 -18.71
CA TYR A 103 1.51 -2.28 -18.11
C TYR A 103 2.29 -2.31 -16.80
N LEU A 104 1.78 -3.10 -15.85
CA LEU A 104 2.50 -3.46 -14.64
C LEU A 104 2.90 -4.93 -14.74
N HIS A 105 4.20 -5.19 -14.73
CA HIS A 105 4.79 -6.50 -14.71
C HIS A 105 4.98 -6.97 -13.27
N LEU A 106 4.57 -8.20 -12.99
CA LEU A 106 4.87 -8.95 -11.78
C LEU A 106 5.86 -10.04 -12.15
N VAL A 107 7.08 -9.94 -11.65
CA VAL A 107 8.14 -10.92 -11.92
C VAL A 107 8.36 -11.76 -10.67
N THR A 108 8.35 -13.08 -10.86
CA THR A 108 8.54 -14.06 -9.77
C THR A 108 10.01 -14.48 -9.65
N HIS A 109 10.39 -15.03 -8.49
CA HIS A 109 11.76 -15.52 -8.23
C HIS A 109 12.24 -16.59 -9.21
N ASP A 110 11.32 -17.35 -9.81
CA ASP A 110 11.61 -18.33 -10.88
C ASP A 110 11.69 -17.71 -12.29
N GLY A 111 11.67 -16.38 -12.38
CA GLY A 111 11.85 -15.62 -13.62
C GLY A 111 10.62 -15.54 -14.52
N LYS A 112 9.44 -15.92 -14.04
CA LYS A 112 8.20 -15.74 -14.79
C LYS A 112 7.70 -14.31 -14.69
N ASP A 113 7.27 -13.77 -15.81
CA ASP A 113 6.72 -12.42 -15.95
C ASP A 113 5.22 -12.48 -16.26
N TYR A 114 4.44 -11.72 -15.49
CA TYR A 114 2.99 -11.65 -15.61
C TYR A 114 2.53 -10.18 -15.67
N ILE A 115 1.54 -9.90 -16.49
CA ILE A 115 0.89 -8.59 -16.51
C ILE A 115 -0.21 -8.56 -15.46
N VAL A 116 -0.20 -7.50 -14.65
CA VAL A 116 -1.22 -7.22 -13.63
C VAL A 116 -2.02 -6.00 -14.04
N ASP A 117 -3.34 -6.10 -13.98
CA ASP A 117 -4.26 -4.98 -14.28
C ASP A 117 -4.45 -4.09 -13.06
N ARG A 118 -3.36 -3.46 -12.63
CA ARG A 118 -3.29 -2.51 -11.50
C ARG A 118 -2.13 -1.56 -11.70
N THR A 119 -2.17 -0.44 -10.99
CA THR A 119 -1.04 0.49 -10.95
C THR A 119 -0.01 0.08 -9.89
N LEU A 120 1.24 0.55 -10.06
CA LEU A 120 2.31 0.32 -9.09
C LEU A 120 1.97 0.90 -7.70
N THR A 121 1.20 1.97 -7.65
CA THR A 121 0.77 2.60 -6.39
C THR A 121 -0.24 1.72 -5.65
N GLU A 122 -1.29 1.24 -6.33
CA GLU A 122 -2.29 0.34 -5.74
C GLU A 122 -1.68 -0.96 -5.22
N VAL A 123 -0.70 -1.50 -5.96
CA VAL A 123 0.03 -2.69 -5.51
C VAL A 123 0.88 -2.37 -4.29
N GLY A 124 1.59 -1.24 -4.29
CA GLY A 124 2.47 -0.83 -3.18
C GLY A 124 1.75 -0.67 -1.85
N GLU A 125 0.50 -0.20 -1.86
CA GLU A 125 -0.34 -0.04 -0.66
C GLU A 125 -0.78 -1.39 -0.05
N LYS A 126 -0.78 -2.45 -0.86
CA LYS A 126 -1.22 -3.79 -0.46
C LYS A 126 -0.09 -4.75 -0.12
N LEU A 127 1.15 -4.36 -0.37
CA LEU A 127 2.33 -5.17 -0.08
C LEU A 127 2.83 -4.93 1.35
N PRO A 128 3.32 -5.97 2.04
CA PRO A 128 3.92 -5.82 3.36
C PRO A 128 5.21 -4.99 3.26
N PRO A 129 5.30 -3.84 3.97
CA PRO A 129 6.42 -2.89 3.86
C PRO A 129 7.75 -3.42 4.43
N ASN A 130 7.67 -4.48 5.23
CA ASN A 130 8.87 -5.19 5.68
C ASN A 130 9.48 -6.09 4.60
N LEU A 131 8.71 -6.55 3.63
CA LEU A 131 9.18 -7.43 2.57
C LEU A 131 9.45 -6.70 1.25
N PHE A 132 8.74 -5.62 1.00
CA PHE A 132 8.81 -4.88 -0.26
C PHE A 132 9.15 -3.42 -0.05
N PHE A 133 9.93 -2.87 -0.97
CA PHE A 133 10.25 -1.45 -0.99
C PHE A 133 10.10 -0.87 -2.39
N ARG A 134 9.43 0.28 -2.49
CA ARG A 134 9.32 1.03 -3.73
C ARG A 134 10.57 1.88 -3.92
N ILE A 135 11.48 1.46 -4.78
CA ILE A 135 12.76 2.15 -5.01
C ILE A 135 12.63 3.40 -5.89
N ASN A 136 11.61 3.45 -6.78
CA ASN A 136 11.33 4.60 -7.63
C ASN A 136 9.91 4.53 -8.21
N ARG A 137 9.58 5.38 -9.20
CA ARG A 137 8.27 5.38 -9.86
C ARG A 137 7.99 4.14 -10.73
N ARG A 138 9.04 3.37 -11.11
CA ARG A 138 8.92 2.19 -11.98
C ARG A 138 8.99 0.87 -11.23
N PHE A 139 9.64 0.82 -10.05
CA PHE A 139 9.95 -0.43 -9.39
C PHE A 139 9.52 -0.48 -7.93
N ILE A 140 8.91 -1.63 -7.56
CA ILE A 140 8.82 -2.13 -6.19
C ILE A 140 9.57 -3.45 -6.16
N VAL A 141 10.48 -3.63 -5.21
CA VAL A 141 11.35 -4.80 -5.13
C VAL A 141 11.15 -5.55 -3.82
N ALA A 142 11.20 -6.87 -3.86
CA ALA A 142 11.25 -7.70 -2.67
C ALA A 142 12.67 -7.65 -2.07
N PHE A 143 12.78 -7.81 -0.74
CA PHE A 143 14.06 -7.78 -0.03
C PHE A 143 15.01 -8.87 -0.53
N ASP A 144 14.50 -10.08 -0.66
CA ASP A 144 15.23 -11.26 -1.09
C ASP A 144 15.53 -11.33 -2.60
N ALA A 145 14.89 -10.46 -3.39
CA ALA A 145 15.22 -10.27 -4.80
C ALA A 145 16.46 -9.39 -5.02
N ILE A 146 16.95 -8.70 -4.01
CA ILE A 146 18.14 -7.85 -4.12
C ILE A 146 19.39 -8.72 -4.00
N ARG A 147 20.10 -8.90 -5.12
CA ARG A 147 21.36 -9.63 -5.17
C ARG A 147 22.56 -8.78 -4.75
N GLU A 148 22.61 -7.54 -5.24
CA GLU A 148 23.73 -6.63 -5.02
C GLU A 148 23.27 -5.18 -5.13
N MET A 149 23.97 -4.30 -4.45
CA MET A 149 23.79 -2.85 -4.54
C MET A 149 25.11 -2.19 -4.91
N ILE A 150 25.08 -1.42 -5.99
CA ILE A 150 26.26 -0.73 -6.50
C ILE A 150 26.09 0.76 -6.24
N ARG A 151 27.06 1.35 -5.54
CA ARG A 151 27.11 2.81 -5.37
C ARG A 151 27.47 3.46 -6.71
N TYR A 152 26.61 4.35 -7.17
CA TYR A 152 26.78 5.07 -8.41
C TYR A 152 27.09 6.57 -8.14
N SER A 153 27.48 7.32 -9.16
CA SER A 153 27.78 8.74 -9.01
C SER A 153 26.58 9.56 -8.48
N GLY A 154 26.84 10.61 -7.71
CA GLY A 154 25.79 11.50 -7.19
C GLY A 154 24.89 10.87 -6.13
N SER A 155 25.40 9.99 -5.27
CA SER A 155 24.66 9.31 -4.19
C SER A 155 23.57 8.34 -4.67
N ARG A 156 23.51 8.01 -5.96
CA ARG A 156 22.57 7.04 -6.51
C ARG A 156 22.99 5.62 -6.15
N ILE A 157 22.02 4.75 -5.94
CA ILE A 157 22.24 3.31 -5.71
C ILE A 157 21.59 2.55 -6.86
N LYS A 158 22.39 1.76 -7.57
CA LYS A 158 21.90 0.75 -8.53
C LYS A 158 21.60 -0.52 -7.76
N VAL A 159 20.43 -1.09 -7.97
CA VAL A 159 20.02 -2.38 -7.39
C VAL A 159 20.11 -3.45 -8.46
N VAL A 160 20.89 -4.47 -8.21
CA VAL A 160 20.98 -5.67 -9.05
C VAL A 160 19.96 -6.67 -8.51
N LEU A 161 19.00 -7.04 -9.35
CA LEU A 161 17.89 -7.91 -8.98
C LEU A 161 18.12 -9.35 -9.44
N HIS A 162 17.49 -10.28 -8.77
CA HIS A 162 17.33 -11.66 -9.20
C HIS A 162 15.83 -12.03 -9.14
N PRO A 163 15.25 -12.49 -10.26
CA PRO A 163 15.87 -12.67 -11.58
C PRO A 163 16.32 -11.33 -12.19
N PRO A 164 17.31 -11.37 -13.12
CA PRO A 164 17.84 -10.15 -13.72
C PRO A 164 16.78 -9.45 -14.57
N LEU A 165 16.91 -8.13 -14.67
CA LEU A 165 16.12 -7.32 -15.59
C LEU A 165 16.48 -7.66 -17.04
N ALA A 166 15.59 -7.30 -17.97
CA ALA A 166 15.86 -7.39 -19.40
C ALA A 166 17.12 -6.59 -19.79
N GLU A 167 17.74 -6.97 -20.89
CA GLU A 167 18.95 -6.30 -21.40
C GLU A 167 18.69 -4.80 -21.63
N GLY A 168 19.57 -3.96 -21.09
CA GLY A 168 19.44 -2.50 -21.16
C GLY A 168 18.57 -1.87 -20.06
N GLU A 169 17.85 -2.66 -19.26
CA GLU A 169 17.07 -2.15 -18.13
C GLU A 169 17.92 -2.08 -16.85
N GLU A 170 17.73 -1.00 -16.10
CA GLU A 170 18.44 -0.76 -14.84
C GLU A 170 17.49 -0.28 -13.74
N ALA A 171 17.68 -0.79 -12.54
CA ALA A 171 16.92 -0.37 -11.37
C ALA A 171 17.79 0.55 -10.48
N PHE A 172 17.39 1.81 -10.35
CA PHE A 172 18.03 2.79 -9.47
C PHE A 172 17.07 3.21 -8.36
N VAL A 173 17.60 3.35 -7.17
CA VAL A 173 16.88 4.02 -6.09
C VAL A 173 16.84 5.51 -6.39
N SER A 174 15.65 6.12 -6.37
CA SER A 174 15.55 7.58 -6.52
C SER A 174 16.20 8.28 -5.32
N THR A 175 16.83 9.41 -5.57
CA THR A 175 17.71 10.10 -4.61
C THR A 175 17.00 10.43 -3.29
N ASP A 176 15.74 10.85 -3.38
CA ASP A 176 14.87 11.14 -2.25
C ASP A 176 14.56 9.92 -1.37
N ARG A 177 14.61 8.70 -1.95
CA ARG A 177 14.31 7.45 -1.26
C ARG A 177 15.54 6.70 -0.72
N VAL A 178 16.73 7.16 -1.02
CA VAL A 178 17.97 6.51 -0.57
C VAL A 178 18.09 6.40 0.95
N PRO A 179 17.74 7.42 1.76
CA PRO A 179 17.79 7.30 3.22
C PRO A 179 16.84 6.19 3.73
N ASP A 180 15.59 6.19 3.29
CA ASP A 180 14.56 5.22 3.71
C ASP A 180 14.92 3.81 3.25
N PHE A 181 15.46 3.68 2.03
CA PHE A 181 15.93 2.40 1.49
C PHE A 181 17.04 1.79 2.33
N ARG A 182 18.03 2.59 2.76
CA ARG A 182 19.09 2.13 3.65
C ARG A 182 18.56 1.70 5.01
N GLN A 183 17.63 2.46 5.57
CA GLN A 183 16.99 2.11 6.84
C GLN A 183 16.21 0.80 6.71
N TRP A 184 15.48 0.62 5.61
CA TRP A 184 14.72 -0.59 5.32
C TRP A 184 15.61 -1.84 5.18
N LEU A 185 16.82 -1.71 4.64
CA LEU A 185 17.79 -2.81 4.51
C LEU A 185 18.45 -3.21 5.83
N ASN A 186 18.56 -2.29 6.79
CA ASN A 186 19.27 -2.49 8.07
C ASN A 186 18.34 -2.95 9.21
N ARG A 187 17.21 -3.53 8.89
CA ARG A 187 16.25 -4.06 9.88
C ARG A 187 16.70 -5.36 10.49
#